data_131a1d168e85756d86d6ae9f03e07a1b
#
_entry.id   131a1d168e85756d86d6ae9f03e07a1b
#
_cell.length_a   1.000
_cell.length_b   1.000
_cell.length_c   1.000
_cell.angle_alpha   90.00
_cell.angle_beta   90.00
_cell.angle_gamma   90.00
#
_symmetry.space_group_name_H-M   'P 1'
#
loop_
_entity.id
_entity.type
_entity.pdbx_description
1 polymer ?
#
loop_
_entity_poly.entity_id
_entity_poly.type
_entity_poly.pdbx_seq_one_letter_code
_entity_poly.pdbx_strand_id
1 'polypeptide(L)'
;MRPDDLPRVSAIAARAFGAPRPPPDPEGAYTLALFDPDRGAYAHGTVIAGEAELHEIAVEPGRRRSGVGRAMLAAFLEAARARGAEHVHLEVAEDNAAALALYRAAGFTEVGRRRRYYPSGADAVLMRASS
;
A
#
# COMPACT_ATOMS: atom_id res chain seq x y z
N MET A 1 10.62 8.42 2.71
CA MET A 1 11.27 7.37 3.54
C MET A 1 12.76 7.38 3.30
N ARG A 2 13.53 7.34 4.36
CA ARG A 2 14.99 7.30 4.33
C ARG A 2 15.47 5.92 4.78
N PRO A 3 16.72 5.52 4.43
CA PRO A 3 17.25 4.25 4.94
C PRO A 3 17.21 4.13 6.46
N ASP A 4 17.40 5.21 7.20
CA ASP A 4 17.36 5.22 8.66
C ASP A 4 15.95 4.92 9.23
N ASP A 5 14.91 5.06 8.43
CA ASP A 5 13.54 4.77 8.82
C ASP A 5 13.23 3.27 8.79
N LEU A 6 14.03 2.46 8.08
CA LEU A 6 13.74 1.05 7.84
C LEU A 6 13.53 0.21 9.11
N PRO A 7 14.30 0.39 10.20
CA PRO A 7 14.04 -0.36 11.43
C PRO A 7 12.63 -0.11 11.99
N ARG A 8 12.15 1.12 11.98
CA ARG A 8 10.80 1.46 12.44
C ARG A 8 9.74 0.93 11.48
N VAL A 9 9.97 1.07 10.18
CA VAL A 9 9.06 0.54 9.14
C VAL A 9 8.94 -0.97 9.27
N SER A 10 10.04 -1.69 9.43
CA SER A 10 10.02 -3.14 9.63
C SER A 10 9.29 -3.54 10.90
N ALA A 11 9.46 -2.79 11.99
CA ALA A 11 8.75 -3.04 13.24
C ALA A 11 7.23 -2.84 13.09
N ILE A 12 6.80 -1.81 12.38
CA ILE A 12 5.39 -1.57 12.08
C ILE A 12 4.83 -2.72 11.24
N ALA A 13 5.55 -3.15 10.21
CA ALA A 13 5.14 -4.26 9.34
C ALA A 13 4.95 -5.55 10.15
N ALA A 14 5.90 -5.89 11.01
CA ALA A 14 5.82 -7.08 11.84
C ALA A 14 4.59 -7.06 12.75
N ARG A 15 4.27 -5.92 13.35
CA ARG A 15 3.09 -5.77 14.21
C ARG A 15 1.79 -5.75 13.42
N ALA A 16 1.78 -5.07 12.28
CA ALA A 16 0.57 -4.92 11.46
C ALA A 16 0.15 -6.21 10.79
N PHE A 17 1.12 -7.01 10.34
CA PHE A 17 0.87 -8.25 9.59
C PHE A 17 1.11 -9.52 10.40
N GLY A 18 1.58 -9.41 11.63
CA GLY A 18 1.87 -10.54 12.50
C GLY A 18 3.09 -11.37 12.09
N ALA A 19 3.85 -10.90 11.11
CA ALA A 19 5.05 -11.57 10.61
C ALA A 19 5.97 -10.55 9.94
N PRO A 20 7.29 -10.80 9.92
CA PRO A 20 8.21 -9.92 9.20
C PRO A 20 7.88 -9.83 7.71
N ARG A 21 8.06 -8.65 7.15
CA ARG A 21 7.92 -8.38 5.73
C ARG A 21 9.19 -7.73 5.19
N PRO A 22 9.59 -8.04 3.94
CA PRO A 22 10.73 -7.35 3.33
C PRO A 22 10.45 -5.84 3.26
N PRO A 23 11.36 -4.98 3.74
CA PRO A 23 11.19 -3.54 3.60
C PRO A 23 11.41 -3.10 2.15
N PRO A 24 10.86 -1.95 1.74
CA PRO A 24 11.21 -1.38 0.44
C PRO A 24 12.65 -0.90 0.43
N ASP A 25 13.22 -0.73 -0.77
CA ASP A 25 14.47 0.01 -0.95
C ASP A 25 14.12 1.47 -1.21
N PRO A 26 14.26 2.37 -0.23
CA PRO A 26 13.85 3.77 -0.41
C PRO A 26 14.71 4.53 -1.41
N GLU A 27 15.86 3.98 -1.81
CA GLU A 27 16.75 4.57 -2.81
C GLU A 27 16.61 3.89 -4.18
N GLY A 28 15.71 2.93 -4.33
CA GLY A 28 15.44 2.29 -5.60
C GLY A 28 14.92 3.29 -6.64
N ALA A 29 15.37 3.17 -7.89
CA ALA A 29 15.08 4.13 -8.96
C ALA A 29 13.59 4.32 -9.22
N TYR A 30 12.79 3.26 -9.03
CA TYR A 30 11.35 3.28 -9.27
C TYR A 30 10.53 3.22 -7.98
N THR A 31 11.18 3.17 -6.84
CA THR A 31 10.51 3.06 -5.55
C THR A 31 9.80 4.36 -5.18
N LEU A 32 8.54 4.27 -4.80
CA LEU A 32 7.82 5.31 -4.10
C LEU A 32 7.51 4.79 -2.71
N ALA A 33 8.16 5.38 -1.70
CA ALA A 33 8.03 4.92 -0.32
C ALA A 33 7.82 6.12 0.61
N LEU A 34 6.72 6.07 1.36
CA LEU A 34 6.32 7.12 2.29
C LEU A 34 6.26 6.57 3.71
N PHE A 35 6.73 7.34 4.66
CA PHE A 35 6.66 7.00 6.07
C PHE A 35 6.23 8.22 6.89
N ASP A 36 5.21 8.04 7.71
CA ASP A 36 4.75 9.05 8.67
C ASP A 36 5.07 8.55 10.09
N PRO A 37 6.19 9.00 10.68
CA PRO A 37 6.59 8.55 12.01
C PRO A 37 5.64 8.98 13.11
N ASP A 38 4.96 10.11 12.94
CA ASP A 38 4.03 10.64 13.95
C ASP A 38 2.75 9.81 14.00
N ARG A 39 2.34 9.28 12.86
CA ARG A 39 1.13 8.44 12.75
C ARG A 39 1.43 6.95 12.83
N GLY A 40 2.70 6.55 12.78
CA GLY A 40 3.07 5.14 12.79
C GLY A 40 2.56 4.40 11.56
N ALA A 41 2.73 4.98 10.39
CA ALA A 41 2.20 4.42 9.14
C ALA A 41 3.19 4.59 7.99
N TYR A 42 3.10 3.67 7.02
CA TYR A 42 3.89 3.76 5.79
C TYR A 42 3.09 3.23 4.60
N ALA A 43 3.54 3.62 3.42
CA ALA A 43 3.05 3.06 2.16
C ALA A 43 4.21 2.97 1.19
N HIS A 44 4.27 1.91 0.39
CA HIS A 44 5.28 1.83 -0.66
C HIS A 44 4.80 1.08 -1.89
N GLY A 45 5.44 1.35 -2.97
CA GLY A 45 5.20 0.72 -4.26
C GLY A 45 6.19 1.22 -5.28
N THR A 46 5.81 1.20 -6.53
CA THR A 46 6.65 1.63 -7.66
C THR A 46 5.90 2.58 -8.57
N VAL A 47 6.66 3.42 -9.29
CA VAL A 47 6.13 4.22 -10.41
C VAL A 47 7.07 4.01 -11.60
N ILE A 48 6.54 3.45 -12.68
CA ILE A 48 7.30 3.11 -13.89
C ILE A 48 6.46 3.48 -15.11
N ALA A 49 6.98 4.33 -15.98
CA ALA A 49 6.36 4.62 -17.27
C ALA A 49 4.88 5.00 -17.20
N GLY A 50 4.51 5.84 -16.23
CA GLY A 50 3.12 6.30 -16.08
C GLY A 50 2.21 5.37 -15.31
N GLU A 51 2.72 4.22 -14.86
CA GLU A 51 1.95 3.25 -14.10
C GLU A 51 2.53 3.10 -12.70
N ALA A 52 1.69 3.28 -11.68
CA ALA A 52 2.06 3.04 -10.30
C ALA A 52 1.46 1.72 -9.81
N GLU A 53 2.16 1.10 -8.88
CA GLU A 53 1.66 -0.08 -8.18
C GLU A 53 1.87 0.13 -6.70
N LEU A 54 0.79 0.04 -5.93
CA LEU A 54 0.85 0.06 -4.47
C LEU A 54 1.10 -1.37 -3.99
N HIS A 55 2.24 -1.60 -3.33
CA HIS A 55 2.60 -2.91 -2.83
C HIS A 55 2.10 -3.14 -1.41
N GLU A 56 2.21 -2.11 -0.57
CA GLU A 56 1.93 -2.27 0.84
C GLU A 56 1.54 -0.94 1.48
N ILE A 57 0.55 -0.99 2.34
CA ILE A 57 0.18 0.10 3.22
C ILE A 57 -0.05 -0.51 4.61
N ALA A 58 0.57 0.07 5.63
CA ALA A 58 0.47 -0.45 6.99
C ALA A 58 0.31 0.69 7.98
N VAL A 59 -0.50 0.42 9.00
CA VAL A 59 -0.75 1.33 10.12
C VAL A 59 -0.49 0.55 11.40
N GLU A 60 0.23 1.17 12.33
CA GLU A 60 0.46 0.58 13.63
C GLU A 60 -0.87 0.19 14.28
N PRO A 61 -1.01 -1.03 14.86
CA PRO A 61 -2.31 -1.52 15.33
C PRO A 61 -3.05 -0.58 16.29
N GLY A 62 -2.33 0.13 17.15
CA GLY A 62 -2.93 1.08 18.09
C GLY A 62 -3.45 2.36 17.45
N ARG A 63 -3.20 2.58 16.17
CA ARG A 63 -3.57 3.78 15.43
C ARG A 63 -4.61 3.54 14.34
N ARG A 64 -5.11 2.32 14.24
CA ARG A 64 -6.14 1.96 13.27
C ARG A 64 -7.47 2.63 13.60
N ARG A 65 -8.35 2.77 12.59
CA ARG A 65 -9.69 3.38 12.69
C ARG A 65 -9.69 4.89 12.99
N SER A 66 -8.55 5.55 12.85
CA SER A 66 -8.42 7.00 13.04
C SER A 66 -8.25 7.76 11.72
N GLY A 67 -8.48 7.10 10.58
CA GLY A 67 -8.30 7.72 9.26
C GLY A 67 -6.86 7.74 8.78
N VAL A 68 -5.92 7.12 9.50
CA VAL A 68 -4.50 7.11 9.12
C VAL A 68 -4.26 6.36 7.83
N GLY A 69 -4.89 5.18 7.66
CA GLY A 69 -4.77 4.41 6.41
C GLY A 69 -5.26 5.19 5.20
N ARG A 70 -6.38 5.87 5.34
CA ARG A 70 -6.93 6.74 4.30
C ARG A 70 -5.97 7.88 3.96
N ALA A 71 -5.39 8.52 4.97
CA ALA A 71 -4.43 9.60 4.76
C ALA A 71 -3.17 9.12 4.06
N MET A 72 -2.64 7.95 4.43
CA MET A 72 -1.48 7.36 3.78
C MET A 72 -1.77 6.98 2.33
N LEU A 73 -2.94 6.43 2.06
CA LEU A 73 -3.34 6.10 0.69
C LEU A 73 -3.45 7.37 -0.16
N ALA A 74 -4.08 8.41 0.36
CA ALA A 74 -4.19 9.69 -0.34
C ALA A 74 -2.81 10.29 -0.63
N ALA A 75 -1.90 10.23 0.32
CA ALA A 75 -0.53 10.70 0.14
C ALA A 75 0.22 9.90 -0.93
N PHE A 76 0.04 8.58 -0.97
CA PHE A 76 0.65 7.74 -1.99
C PHE A 76 0.12 8.09 -3.38
N LEU A 77 -1.20 8.23 -3.52
CA LEU A 77 -1.83 8.60 -4.81
C LEU A 77 -1.33 9.96 -5.31
N GLU A 78 -1.23 10.94 -4.42
CA GLU A 78 -0.73 12.26 -4.78
C GLU A 78 0.74 12.21 -5.20
N ALA A 79 1.57 11.50 -4.47
CA ALA A 79 2.98 11.34 -4.79
C ALA A 79 3.20 10.57 -6.11
N ALA A 80 2.38 9.56 -6.38
CA ALA A 80 2.40 8.82 -7.64
C ALA A 80 2.05 9.73 -8.81
N ARG A 81 1.01 10.54 -8.66
CA ARG A 81 0.61 11.52 -9.67
C ARG A 81 1.74 12.52 -9.95
N ALA A 82 2.40 13.02 -8.91
CA ALA A 82 3.52 13.95 -9.04
C ALA A 82 4.69 13.36 -9.82
N ARG A 83 4.81 12.03 -9.83
CA ARG A 83 5.81 11.29 -10.62
C ARG A 83 5.31 10.88 -12.01
N GLY A 84 4.14 11.36 -12.42
CA GLY A 84 3.60 11.11 -13.75
C GLY A 84 2.74 9.87 -13.88
N ALA A 85 2.34 9.24 -12.78
CA ALA A 85 1.46 8.08 -12.85
C ALA A 85 0.07 8.49 -13.36
N GLU A 86 -0.41 7.77 -14.37
CA GLU A 86 -1.75 7.93 -14.91
C GLU A 86 -2.74 6.99 -14.22
N HIS A 87 -2.25 5.83 -13.80
CA HIS A 87 -3.03 4.82 -13.11
C HIS A 87 -2.27 4.29 -11.90
N VAL A 88 -3.00 3.84 -10.91
CA VAL A 88 -2.44 3.14 -9.74
C VAL A 88 -3.12 1.78 -9.64
N HIS A 89 -2.32 0.73 -9.55
CA HIS A 89 -2.76 -0.66 -9.46
C HIS A 89 -2.44 -1.24 -8.11
N LEU A 90 -3.26 -2.20 -7.66
CA LEU A 90 -2.97 -2.98 -6.46
C LEU A 90 -3.63 -4.36 -6.53
N GLU A 91 -3.15 -5.27 -5.67
CA GLU A 91 -3.79 -6.56 -5.41
C GLU A 91 -4.21 -6.61 -3.96
N VAL A 92 -5.37 -7.18 -3.68
CA VAL A 92 -5.88 -7.35 -2.33
C VAL A 92 -6.63 -8.68 -2.22
N ALA A 93 -6.50 -9.36 -1.09
CA ALA A 93 -7.24 -10.59 -0.86
C ALA A 93 -8.74 -10.31 -0.78
N GLU A 94 -9.55 -11.15 -1.42
CA GLU A 94 -11.02 -10.97 -1.49
C GLU A 94 -11.68 -10.96 -0.11
N ASP A 95 -11.08 -11.62 0.87
CA ASP A 95 -11.58 -11.73 2.24
C ASP A 95 -11.12 -10.58 3.15
N ASN A 96 -10.30 -9.65 2.63
CA ASN A 96 -9.88 -8.47 3.37
C ASN A 96 -10.90 -7.35 3.19
N ALA A 97 -12.03 -7.43 3.89
CA ALA A 97 -13.13 -6.49 3.73
C ALA A 97 -12.75 -5.06 4.06
N ALA A 98 -11.91 -4.86 5.08
CA ALA A 98 -11.47 -3.52 5.48
C ALA A 98 -10.62 -2.84 4.39
N ALA A 99 -9.69 -3.59 3.80
CA ALA A 99 -8.86 -3.06 2.71
C ALA A 99 -9.68 -2.78 1.46
N LEU A 100 -10.60 -3.69 1.09
CA LEU A 100 -11.49 -3.48 -0.05
C LEU A 100 -12.31 -2.21 0.12
N ALA A 101 -12.87 -1.98 1.30
CA ALA A 101 -13.64 -0.78 1.59
C ALA A 101 -12.78 0.49 1.48
N LEU A 102 -11.56 0.44 2.02
CA LEU A 102 -10.60 1.55 1.94
C LEU A 102 -10.30 1.91 0.49
N TYR A 103 -9.97 0.93 -0.33
CA TYR A 103 -9.58 1.16 -1.71
C TYR A 103 -10.77 1.62 -2.56
N ARG A 104 -11.94 1.03 -2.38
CA ARG A 104 -13.16 1.48 -3.09
C ARG A 104 -13.51 2.92 -2.75
N ALA A 105 -13.42 3.30 -1.48
CA ALA A 105 -13.67 4.67 -1.05
C ALA A 105 -12.68 5.67 -1.67
N ALA A 106 -11.47 5.21 -2.00
CA ALA A 106 -10.46 6.04 -2.66
C ALA A 106 -10.57 6.07 -4.19
N GLY A 107 -11.56 5.40 -4.76
CA GLY A 107 -11.80 5.41 -6.21
C GLY A 107 -11.25 4.23 -6.97
N PHE A 108 -10.77 3.19 -6.28
CA PHE A 108 -10.32 1.97 -6.94
C PHE A 108 -11.52 1.10 -7.34
N THR A 109 -11.42 0.50 -8.52
CA THR A 109 -12.42 -0.45 -9.03
C THR A 109 -11.75 -1.78 -9.36
N GLU A 110 -12.51 -2.87 -9.25
CA GLU A 110 -12.00 -4.19 -9.62
C GLU A 110 -11.85 -4.28 -11.13
N VAL A 111 -10.67 -4.72 -11.58
CA VAL A 111 -10.37 -4.90 -13.01
C VAL A 111 -10.00 -6.33 -13.36
N GLY A 112 -9.89 -7.22 -12.38
CA GLY A 112 -9.59 -8.62 -12.61
C GLY A 112 -9.44 -9.38 -11.30
N ARG A 113 -9.20 -10.68 -11.43
CA ARG A 113 -8.96 -11.57 -10.29
C ARG A 113 -7.94 -12.62 -10.66
N ARG A 114 -7.15 -13.04 -9.63
CA ARG A 114 -6.33 -14.25 -9.69
C ARG A 114 -6.93 -15.26 -8.74
N ARG A 115 -7.53 -16.31 -9.28
CA ARG A 115 -8.24 -17.31 -8.47
C ARG A 115 -7.26 -18.12 -7.63
N ARG A 116 -7.63 -18.35 -6.37
CA ARG A 116 -6.87 -19.18 -5.41
C ARG A 116 -5.41 -18.76 -5.32
N TYR A 117 -5.17 -17.45 -5.36
CA TYR A 117 -3.83 -16.90 -5.43
C TYR A 117 -3.07 -17.01 -4.10
N TYR A 118 -3.79 -16.85 -2.98
CA TYR A 118 -3.20 -16.88 -1.65
C TYR A 118 -3.21 -18.28 -1.06
N PRO A 119 -2.28 -18.61 -0.12
CA PRO A 119 -2.24 -19.92 0.54
C PRO A 119 -3.56 -20.30 1.23
N SER A 120 -4.35 -19.33 1.66
CA SER A 120 -5.68 -19.56 2.27
C SER A 120 -6.72 -20.06 1.27
N GLY A 121 -6.44 -20.01 -0.03
CA GLY A 121 -7.39 -20.28 -1.10
C GLY A 121 -8.18 -19.07 -1.55
N ALA A 122 -7.97 -17.90 -0.92
CA ALA A 122 -8.65 -16.67 -1.32
C ALA A 122 -8.14 -16.17 -2.68
N ASP A 123 -9.05 -15.56 -3.45
CA ASP A 123 -8.69 -14.90 -4.70
C ASP A 123 -7.94 -13.60 -4.41
N ALA A 124 -7.06 -13.22 -5.34
CA ALA A 124 -6.54 -11.85 -5.38
C ALA A 124 -7.47 -11.00 -6.25
N VAL A 125 -7.95 -9.91 -5.68
CA VAL A 125 -8.73 -8.92 -6.41
C VAL A 125 -7.76 -7.88 -6.96
N LEU A 126 -7.76 -7.70 -8.28
CA LEU A 126 -6.93 -6.70 -8.94
C LEU A 126 -7.74 -5.42 -9.07
N MET A 127 -7.21 -4.32 -8.57
CA MET A 127 -7.91 -3.03 -8.55
C MET A 127 -7.06 -1.96 -9.23
N ARG A 128 -7.75 -0.96 -9.76
CA ARG A 128 -7.11 0.18 -10.42
C ARG A 128 -7.87 1.46 -10.14
N ALA A 129 -7.13 2.55 -9.96
CA ALA A 129 -7.66 3.90 -9.92
C ALA A 129 -6.92 4.79 -10.91
N SER A 130 -7.59 5.79 -11.45
CA SER A 130 -6.94 6.87 -12.18
C SER A 130 -6.32 7.84 -11.17
N SER A 131 -5.14 8.28 -11.45
CA SER A 131 -4.46 9.23 -10.57
C SER A 131 -4.74 10.69 -10.96
#